data_3b2974eb7a83d2724d1ef0d595f8d8f0
#
_entry.id   3b2974eb7a83d2724d1ef0d595f8d8f0
#
_cell.length_a   1.000
_cell.length_b   1.000
_cell.length_c   1.000
_cell.angle_alpha   90.00
_cell.angle_beta   90.00
_cell.angle_gamma   90.00
#
_symmetry.space_group_name_H-M   'P 1'
#
loop_
_entity.id
_entity.type
_entity.pdbx_description
1 polymer ?
#
loop_
_entity_poly.entity_id
_entity_poly.type
_entity_poly.pdbx_seq_one_letter_code
_entity_poly.pdbx_strand_id
1 'polypeptide(L)'
;MTMKHIFSIILGLMAFCQLQAQSWTADNGNGTFTNPLFYDEFTDPDLIRVGTDYYMVASSMHAMPGLPLLRSKDLVNWEFVTYIFDKLDLGPDFHLEGDKGIYGNGIWAPAIRYHKGTFYVFVNVNDHGLQVFSAKNPAGPWTHKNMGGRIYDLGILFDDDDKIYAVHGYDEVHLIQLKPDFSGYVEGSEKVIIPKGNAMGEGHHFYKIDGKYYIISADYAPVGRMQCARADKLEGPYETVVISNRETMGTQRGWWTKGYGFWSNIPNEGEAMEFERPSENGFGAVTLHQGGIVDLPNGEWWGFSMMDVKSAGRLTFLSPVTWKDGWPYFGLEGNLGRSPRTWFKPDTGTDIAPLTTYQRDDDFSSAKLKPIWQWNHIPVDKKWSLTEKKGVLRLHTLPAKNFMYAKNTLTQRAIGPESSATVELNAKSLKKGDVAGLGLLNVPYYWIGVVRTDEGFILRSVSYTHLRAHETKANL
;
A
#
# COMPACT_ATOMS: atom_id res chain seq x y z
N MET A 1 -45.40 25.60 -25.80
CA MET A 1 -44.02 25.32 -25.34
C MET A 1 -43.31 24.63 -26.49
N THR A 2 -42.39 25.30 -27.17
CA THR A 2 -41.77 24.77 -28.37
C THR A 2 -40.66 23.77 -28.00
N MET A 3 -40.42 22.77 -28.84
CA MET A 3 -39.43 21.71 -28.69
C MET A 3 -38.01 22.22 -28.32
N LYS A 4 -37.66 23.45 -28.67
CA LYS A 4 -36.44 24.15 -28.27
C LYS A 4 -36.35 24.40 -26.75
N HIS A 5 -37.47 24.69 -26.10
CA HIS A 5 -37.48 24.94 -24.65
C HIS A 5 -37.39 23.65 -23.84
N ILE A 6 -37.88 22.53 -24.37
CA ILE A 6 -37.74 21.21 -23.74
C ILE A 6 -36.28 20.74 -23.84
N PHE A 7 -35.60 20.96 -24.96
CA PHE A 7 -34.18 20.63 -25.12
C PHE A 7 -33.28 21.46 -24.20
N SER A 8 -33.57 22.75 -24.00
CA SER A 8 -32.82 23.61 -23.08
C SER A 8 -33.02 23.22 -21.59
N ILE A 9 -34.21 22.75 -21.24
CA ILE A 9 -34.48 22.26 -19.86
C ILE A 9 -33.81 20.93 -19.63
N ILE A 10 -33.76 20.02 -20.60
CA ILE A 10 -33.06 18.73 -20.50
C ILE A 10 -31.54 18.97 -20.46
N LEU A 11 -30.98 19.89 -21.23
CA LEU A 11 -29.56 20.25 -21.16
C LEU A 11 -29.22 20.92 -19.82
N GLY A 12 -30.11 21.75 -19.29
CA GLY A 12 -29.93 22.37 -17.96
C GLY A 12 -29.99 21.37 -16.80
N LEU A 13 -30.83 20.32 -16.91
CA LEU A 13 -30.91 19.26 -15.92
C LEU A 13 -29.74 18.27 -16.01
N MET A 14 -29.15 18.05 -17.20
CA MET A 14 -27.94 17.25 -17.34
C MET A 14 -26.67 17.97 -16.83
N ALA A 15 -26.65 19.29 -16.77
CA ALA A 15 -25.53 20.07 -16.26
C ALA A 15 -25.46 20.09 -14.74
N PHE A 16 -26.47 19.61 -13.99
CA PHE A 16 -26.50 19.55 -12.53
C PHE A 16 -26.29 18.15 -11.95
N CYS A 17 -26.20 17.12 -12.74
CA CYS A 17 -25.69 15.83 -12.32
C CYS A 17 -24.16 15.77 -12.56
N GLN A 18 -23.41 16.63 -11.90
CA GLN A 18 -22.06 16.26 -11.51
C GLN A 18 -22.26 15.16 -10.45
N LEU A 19 -22.24 13.92 -10.89
CA LEU A 19 -21.92 12.80 -10.03
C LEU A 19 -20.49 13.11 -9.50
N GLN A 20 -20.43 13.82 -8.37
CA GLN A 20 -19.20 13.80 -7.59
C GLN A 20 -19.00 12.33 -7.26
N ALA A 21 -17.96 11.73 -7.83
CA ALA A 21 -17.51 10.44 -7.40
C ALA A 21 -17.26 10.58 -5.89
N GLN A 22 -18.17 10.04 -5.10
CA GLN A 22 -18.08 10.08 -3.65
C GLN A 22 -16.95 9.13 -3.30
N SER A 23 -15.77 9.69 -3.04
CA SER A 23 -14.66 8.92 -2.53
C SER A 23 -15.03 8.42 -1.13
N TRP A 24 -14.57 7.22 -0.80
CA TRP A 24 -14.79 6.61 0.51
C TRP A 24 -14.23 7.49 1.62
N THR A 25 -14.99 7.66 2.69
CA THR A 25 -14.50 8.14 3.99
C THR A 25 -14.89 7.15 5.07
N ALA A 26 -13.95 6.83 5.95
CA ALA A 26 -14.21 5.97 7.10
C ALA A 26 -15.01 6.73 8.18
N ASP A 27 -14.87 8.04 8.26
CA ASP A 27 -15.58 8.88 9.24
C ASP A 27 -17.06 9.03 8.85
N ASN A 28 -17.96 8.59 9.72
CA ASN A 28 -19.40 8.65 9.50
C ASN A 28 -20.01 10.02 9.85
N GLY A 29 -19.21 10.98 10.36
CA GLY A 29 -19.66 12.32 10.73
C GLY A 29 -20.52 12.40 11.99
N ASN A 30 -20.66 11.31 12.74
CA ASN A 30 -21.50 11.19 13.94
C ASN A 30 -20.73 10.65 15.17
N GLY A 31 -19.41 10.77 15.17
CA GLY A 31 -18.54 10.24 16.23
C GLY A 31 -18.20 8.76 16.06
N THR A 32 -18.61 8.13 14.95
CA THR A 32 -18.25 6.75 14.62
C THR A 32 -17.43 6.69 13.34
N PHE A 33 -16.77 5.56 13.14
CA PHE A 33 -16.10 5.25 11.88
C PHE A 33 -16.49 3.85 11.39
N THR A 34 -16.26 3.58 10.11
CA THR A 34 -16.50 2.27 9.49
C THR A 34 -15.26 1.83 8.69
N ASN A 35 -14.76 0.63 9.00
CA ASN A 35 -13.67 -0.01 8.26
C ASN A 35 -14.09 -0.40 6.83
N PRO A 36 -13.15 -0.42 5.88
CA PRO A 36 -11.74 -0.08 6.00
C PRO A 36 -11.52 1.43 6.13
N LEU A 37 -10.36 1.85 6.65
CA LEU A 37 -10.00 3.28 6.71
C LEU A 37 -9.90 3.91 5.33
N PHE A 38 -9.41 3.12 4.36
CA PHE A 38 -9.26 3.54 2.97
C PHE A 38 -9.76 2.43 2.05
N TYR A 39 -10.28 2.82 0.87
CA TYR A 39 -10.34 1.93 -0.29
C TYR A 39 -9.16 2.17 -1.26
N ASP A 40 -8.15 2.91 -0.81
CA ASP A 40 -6.81 2.96 -1.39
C ASP A 40 -5.93 1.88 -0.77
N GLU A 41 -5.05 1.31 -1.56
CA GLU A 41 -4.09 0.32 -1.07
C GLU A 41 -2.92 1.01 -0.34
N PHE A 42 -3.02 1.15 0.98
CA PHE A 42 -1.92 1.47 1.89
C PHE A 42 -1.57 0.20 2.67
N THR A 43 -0.89 -0.70 1.98
CA THR A 43 -0.58 -2.05 2.47
C THR A 43 0.61 -2.08 3.42
N ASP A 44 0.66 -3.12 4.26
CA ASP A 44 1.73 -3.39 5.23
C ASP A 44 2.01 -2.14 6.09
N PRO A 45 0.98 -1.57 6.75
CA PRO A 45 1.14 -0.31 7.46
C PRO A 45 2.00 -0.48 8.71
N ASP A 46 2.87 0.50 8.99
CA ASP A 46 3.39 0.75 10.34
C ASP A 46 3.02 2.16 10.78
N LEU A 47 2.70 2.32 12.06
CA LEU A 47 2.10 3.52 12.62
C LEU A 47 2.71 3.88 13.97
N ILE A 48 2.99 5.18 14.15
CA ILE A 48 3.48 5.71 15.42
C ILE A 48 2.71 6.96 15.83
N ARG A 49 2.70 7.25 17.12
CA ARG A 49 2.27 8.53 17.68
C ARG A 49 3.48 9.42 17.97
N VAL A 50 3.40 10.69 17.58
CA VAL A 50 4.39 11.71 17.93
C VAL A 50 3.65 12.96 18.44
N GLY A 51 3.64 13.15 19.75
CA GLY A 51 2.82 14.17 20.39
C GLY A 51 1.33 13.90 20.20
N THR A 52 0.64 14.81 19.53
CA THR A 52 -0.79 14.68 19.19
C THR A 52 -1.05 14.19 17.77
N ASP A 53 -0.01 13.91 17.00
CA ASP A 53 -0.11 13.45 15.62
C ASP A 53 0.22 11.96 15.52
N TYR A 54 -0.45 11.28 14.60
CA TYR A 54 -0.19 9.91 14.22
C TYR A 54 0.38 9.89 12.81
N TYR A 55 1.42 9.08 12.60
CA TYR A 55 2.08 8.95 11.30
C TYR A 55 2.05 7.50 10.86
N MET A 56 1.63 7.26 9.63
CA MET A 56 1.57 5.94 9.03
C MET A 56 2.37 5.91 7.75
N VAL A 57 3.20 4.89 7.58
CA VAL A 57 3.92 4.58 6.37
C VAL A 57 3.41 3.26 5.80
N ALA A 58 3.44 3.09 4.49
CA ALA A 58 2.99 1.87 3.82
C ALA A 58 3.92 1.46 2.68
N SER A 59 3.83 0.19 2.28
CA SER A 59 4.57 -0.35 1.13
C SER A 59 4.27 0.40 -0.17
N SER A 60 5.22 0.44 -1.05
CA SER A 60 5.04 0.99 -2.39
C SER A 60 5.45 0.04 -3.52
N MET A 61 5.97 -1.12 -3.19
CA MET A 61 6.39 -2.16 -4.14
C MET A 61 7.38 -1.58 -5.17
N HIS A 62 6.95 -1.48 -6.42
CA HIS A 62 7.71 -0.95 -7.54
C HIS A 62 7.41 0.52 -7.86
N ALA A 63 6.39 1.10 -7.21
CA ALA A 63 5.88 2.43 -7.56
C ALA A 63 6.79 3.55 -7.08
N MET A 64 7.01 4.56 -7.95
CA MET A 64 7.82 5.75 -7.68
C MET A 64 7.01 7.03 -7.90
N PRO A 65 7.05 8.00 -6.98
CA PRO A 65 7.76 8.03 -5.69
C PRO A 65 7.29 6.92 -4.75
N GLY A 66 8.10 6.57 -3.74
CA GLY A 66 7.82 5.44 -2.86
C GLY A 66 7.69 5.77 -1.39
N LEU A 67 7.10 4.83 -0.64
CA LEU A 67 6.78 4.90 0.78
C LEU A 67 5.91 6.13 1.12
N PRO A 68 4.60 6.08 0.86
CA PRO A 68 3.69 7.16 1.25
C PRO A 68 3.68 7.32 2.76
N LEU A 69 3.81 8.56 3.23
CA LEU A 69 3.67 8.94 4.61
C LEU A 69 2.37 9.72 4.80
N LEU A 70 1.52 9.23 5.66
CA LEU A 70 0.26 9.84 6.02
C LEU A 70 0.32 10.38 7.45
N ARG A 71 -0.51 11.37 7.76
CA ARG A 71 -0.68 11.93 9.09
C ARG A 71 -2.16 11.96 9.46
N SER A 72 -2.46 11.68 10.72
CA SER A 72 -3.79 11.83 11.32
C SER A 72 -3.69 12.46 12.70
N LYS A 73 -4.80 13.06 13.16
CA LYS A 73 -4.97 13.48 14.54
C LYS A 73 -5.97 12.61 15.32
N ASP A 74 -6.72 11.76 14.63
CA ASP A 74 -7.80 10.95 15.20
C ASP A 74 -7.78 9.48 14.77
N LEU A 75 -6.74 9.05 14.05
CA LEU A 75 -6.57 7.69 13.48
C LEU A 75 -7.59 7.31 12.39
N VAL A 76 -8.59 8.14 12.13
CA VAL A 76 -9.68 7.88 11.16
C VAL A 76 -9.55 8.76 9.93
N ASN A 77 -9.26 10.04 10.14
CA ASN A 77 -9.09 11.03 9.10
C ASN A 77 -7.60 11.22 8.81
N TRP A 78 -7.17 10.89 7.61
CA TRP A 78 -5.77 10.89 7.20
C TRP A 78 -5.49 11.88 6.08
N GLU A 79 -4.38 12.58 6.18
CA GLU A 79 -3.86 13.46 5.13
C GLU A 79 -2.51 12.94 4.62
N PHE A 80 -2.28 13.12 3.34
CA PHE A 80 -1.00 12.79 2.73
C PHE A 80 0.04 13.85 3.08
N VAL A 81 1.18 13.43 3.62
CA VAL A 81 2.30 14.32 3.96
C VAL A 81 3.30 14.39 2.82
N THR A 82 3.87 13.25 2.46
CA THR A 82 4.91 13.14 1.43
C THR A 82 5.12 11.67 1.03
N TYR A 83 5.93 11.48 -0.01
CA TYR A 83 6.67 10.23 -0.19
C TYR A 83 8.04 10.35 0.45
N ILE A 84 8.57 9.27 1.02
CA ILE A 84 9.89 9.25 1.67
C ILE A 84 11.00 9.50 0.66
N PHE A 85 10.81 9.08 -0.59
CA PHE A 85 11.76 9.33 -1.68
C PHE A 85 11.02 9.46 -3.03
N ASP A 86 11.59 10.24 -3.94
CA ASP A 86 11.10 10.37 -5.30
C ASP A 86 11.48 9.16 -6.16
N LYS A 87 12.73 8.72 -6.05
CA LYS A 87 13.30 7.59 -6.78
C LYS A 87 14.26 6.84 -5.88
N LEU A 88 14.19 5.53 -5.93
CA LEU A 88 15.13 4.63 -5.29
C LEU A 88 15.75 3.76 -6.39
N ASP A 89 16.93 4.15 -6.84
CA ASP A 89 17.65 3.47 -7.92
C ASP A 89 18.63 2.46 -7.35
N LEU A 90 18.26 1.20 -7.39
CA LEU A 90 19.07 0.10 -6.88
C LEU A 90 19.48 -0.89 -7.98
N GLY A 91 19.12 -0.63 -9.24
CA GLY A 91 19.51 -1.48 -10.34
C GLY A 91 18.64 -1.39 -11.60
N PRO A 92 19.01 -2.10 -12.66
CA PRO A 92 18.36 -2.02 -13.97
C PRO A 92 16.89 -2.47 -13.97
N ASP A 93 16.51 -3.34 -13.07
CA ASP A 93 15.14 -3.82 -12.84
C ASP A 93 14.21 -2.73 -12.30
N PHE A 94 14.75 -1.73 -11.58
CA PHE A 94 14.03 -0.53 -11.17
C PHE A 94 13.68 0.41 -12.34
N HIS A 95 14.30 0.21 -13.50
CA HIS A 95 14.11 1.00 -14.72
C HIS A 95 13.40 0.23 -15.84
N LEU A 96 12.89 -0.96 -15.59
CA LEU A 96 12.36 -1.88 -16.63
C LEU A 96 13.35 -2.10 -17.77
N GLU A 97 14.64 -2.30 -17.46
CA GLU A 97 15.67 -2.54 -18.45
C GLU A 97 15.81 -4.03 -18.77
N GLY A 98 15.96 -4.33 -20.07
CA GLY A 98 16.12 -5.71 -20.54
C GLY A 98 14.94 -6.62 -20.23
N ASP A 99 13.72 -6.07 -20.28
CA ASP A 99 12.48 -6.79 -19.92
C ASP A 99 12.50 -7.38 -18.49
N LYS A 100 13.22 -6.72 -17.58
CA LYS A 100 13.21 -7.02 -16.15
C LYS A 100 12.42 -5.95 -15.41
N GLY A 101 11.89 -6.29 -14.26
CA GLY A 101 11.14 -5.36 -13.42
C GLY A 101 10.88 -5.94 -12.04
N ILE A 102 10.55 -5.06 -11.12
CA ILE A 102 10.24 -5.40 -9.73
C ILE A 102 8.73 -5.28 -9.43
N TYR A 103 7.87 -5.44 -10.45
CA TYR A 103 6.42 -5.36 -10.25
C TYR A 103 5.96 -6.32 -9.14
N GLY A 104 5.28 -5.77 -8.13
CA GLY A 104 4.86 -6.50 -6.94
C GLY A 104 5.99 -6.88 -5.97
N ASN A 105 7.24 -6.57 -6.33
CA ASN A 105 8.45 -6.76 -5.51
C ASN A 105 9.03 -5.42 -5.05
N GLY A 106 10.20 -5.46 -4.47
CA GLY A 106 11.01 -4.29 -4.15
C GLY A 106 10.75 -3.77 -2.74
N ILE A 107 9.90 -2.76 -2.59
CA ILE A 107 9.82 -1.95 -1.38
C ILE A 107 8.64 -2.39 -0.52
N TRP A 108 8.91 -3.31 0.43
CA TRP A 108 7.90 -3.98 1.26
C TRP A 108 7.99 -3.64 2.73
N ALA A 109 6.84 -3.67 3.42
CA ALA A 109 6.66 -3.66 4.87
C ALA A 109 7.65 -2.71 5.60
N PRO A 110 7.48 -1.38 5.44
CA PRO A 110 8.33 -0.41 6.12
C PRO A 110 8.02 -0.34 7.61
N ALA A 111 9.03 -0.02 8.43
CA ALA A 111 8.86 0.33 9.83
C ALA A 111 9.18 1.81 10.04
N ILE A 112 8.29 2.56 10.72
CA ILE A 112 8.51 3.96 11.09
C ILE A 112 8.78 4.08 12.58
N ARG A 113 9.78 4.89 12.96
CA ARG A 113 10.07 5.20 14.37
C ARG A 113 10.41 6.69 14.53
N TYR A 114 10.16 7.18 15.73
CA TYR A 114 10.57 8.52 16.13
C TYR A 114 11.44 8.44 17.37
N HIS A 115 12.67 8.91 17.28
CA HIS A 115 13.62 8.86 18.37
C HIS A 115 14.43 10.15 18.44
N LYS A 116 14.46 10.79 19.62
CA LYS A 116 15.24 12.00 19.90
C LYS A 116 15.08 13.11 18.82
N GLY A 117 13.83 13.39 18.45
CA GLY A 117 13.51 14.46 17.51
C GLY A 117 13.80 14.10 16.05
N THR A 118 13.93 12.82 15.70
CA THR A 118 14.20 12.36 14.34
C THR A 118 13.23 11.23 13.98
N PHE A 119 12.60 11.35 12.83
CA PHE A 119 11.87 10.29 12.19
C PHE A 119 12.84 9.36 11.45
N TYR A 120 12.60 8.08 11.55
CA TYR A 120 13.31 7.02 10.84
C TYR A 120 12.31 6.13 10.13
N VAL A 121 12.58 5.78 8.88
CA VAL A 121 11.84 4.78 8.14
C VAL A 121 12.82 3.72 7.65
N PHE A 122 12.53 2.48 7.98
CA PHE A 122 13.32 1.30 7.62
C PHE A 122 12.51 0.47 6.65
N VAL A 123 13.13 -0.02 5.60
CA VAL A 123 12.47 -0.92 4.65
C VAL A 123 13.47 -1.88 4.05
N ASN A 124 13.13 -3.17 4.07
CA ASN A 124 13.91 -4.15 3.33
C ASN A 124 13.48 -4.12 1.86
N VAL A 125 14.44 -3.89 0.97
CA VAL A 125 14.20 -3.99 -0.47
C VAL A 125 14.75 -5.32 -0.96
N ASN A 126 13.92 -6.10 -1.61
CA ASN A 126 14.27 -7.45 -2.05
C ASN A 126 15.57 -7.44 -2.85
N ASP A 127 16.49 -8.32 -2.48
CA ASP A 127 17.83 -8.49 -3.05
C ASP A 127 18.78 -7.27 -2.92
N HIS A 128 18.29 -6.14 -2.36
CA HIS A 128 19.06 -4.91 -2.18
C HIS A 128 19.27 -4.50 -0.71
N GLY A 129 18.71 -5.28 0.23
CA GLY A 129 18.93 -5.13 1.66
C GLY A 129 18.14 -4.00 2.32
N LEU A 130 18.49 -3.76 3.57
CA LEU A 130 17.84 -2.77 4.43
C LEU A 130 18.22 -1.35 4.02
N GLN A 131 17.20 -0.56 3.68
CA GLN A 131 17.31 0.87 3.43
C GLN A 131 16.82 1.63 4.65
N VAL A 132 17.53 2.68 5.04
CA VAL A 132 17.17 3.53 6.17
C VAL A 132 17.05 4.97 5.70
N PHE A 133 15.91 5.57 6.00
CA PHE A 133 15.65 6.98 5.73
C PHE A 133 15.48 7.73 7.04
N SER A 134 15.98 8.96 7.12
CA SER A 134 15.82 9.79 8.32
C SER A 134 15.56 11.24 8.00
N ALA A 135 14.71 11.89 8.82
CA ALA A 135 14.39 13.32 8.70
C ALA A 135 14.00 13.93 10.05
N LYS A 136 14.27 15.20 10.24
CA LYS A 136 13.79 15.98 11.39
C LYS A 136 12.34 16.41 11.22
N ASN A 137 11.92 16.65 9.99
CA ASN A 137 10.57 17.03 9.62
C ASN A 137 9.93 15.86 8.84
N PRO A 138 8.73 15.41 9.17
CA PRO A 138 8.08 14.32 8.44
C PRO A 138 7.86 14.63 6.95
N ALA A 139 7.74 15.90 6.56
CA ALA A 139 7.70 16.30 5.16
C ALA A 139 9.07 16.27 4.46
N GLY A 140 10.14 15.92 5.17
CA GLY A 140 11.51 15.88 4.65
C GLY A 140 12.27 17.21 4.82
N PRO A 141 13.44 17.35 4.18
CA PRO A 141 14.03 16.34 3.30
C PRO A 141 14.51 15.10 4.05
N TRP A 142 14.38 13.94 3.42
CA TRP A 142 14.82 12.64 3.94
C TRP A 142 16.24 12.33 3.46
N THR A 143 17.08 11.88 4.37
CA THR A 143 18.39 11.33 4.05
C THR A 143 18.29 9.81 3.92
N HIS A 144 19.15 9.19 3.12
CA HIS A 144 19.10 7.76 2.81
C HIS A 144 20.45 7.08 3.09
N LYS A 145 20.38 5.87 3.65
CA LYS A 145 21.50 4.93 3.78
C LYS A 145 21.08 3.53 3.39
N ASN A 146 21.91 2.83 2.66
CA ASN A 146 21.78 1.40 2.40
C ASN A 146 22.67 0.63 3.39
N MET A 147 22.06 -0.20 4.23
CA MET A 147 22.79 -1.04 5.20
C MET A 147 23.13 -2.42 4.66
N GLY A 148 22.57 -2.81 3.51
CA GLY A 148 22.68 -4.19 3.03
C GLY A 148 21.97 -5.21 3.91
N GLY A 149 22.34 -6.49 3.77
CA GLY A 149 21.74 -7.60 4.53
C GLY A 149 20.33 -7.93 4.03
N ARG A 150 19.72 -8.95 4.63
CA ARG A 150 18.32 -9.33 4.35
C ARG A 150 17.55 -9.34 5.68
N ILE A 151 16.79 -8.32 5.92
CA ILE A 151 16.00 -8.12 7.13
C ILE A 151 14.51 -8.10 6.73
N TYR A 152 13.97 -9.29 6.51
CA TYR A 152 12.64 -9.49 5.95
C TYR A 152 11.56 -9.12 6.97
N ASP A 153 10.59 -8.29 6.56
CA ASP A 153 9.38 -7.91 7.32
C ASP A 153 9.66 -7.45 8.75
N LEU A 154 10.51 -6.47 8.88
CA LEU A 154 11.17 -6.06 10.10
C LEU A 154 10.30 -5.25 11.06
N GLY A 155 10.46 -5.50 12.37
CA GLY A 155 10.07 -4.59 13.44
C GLY A 155 11.30 -3.93 14.06
N ILE A 156 11.29 -2.62 14.30
CA ILE A 156 12.40 -1.86 14.87
C ILE A 156 12.06 -1.37 16.29
N LEU A 157 13.04 -1.46 17.17
CA LEU A 157 12.98 -0.90 18.52
C LEU A 157 14.24 -0.06 18.79
N PHE A 158 14.04 1.19 19.22
CA PHE A 158 15.05 1.96 19.96
C PHE A 158 14.82 1.68 21.44
N ASP A 159 15.73 0.93 22.07
CA ASP A 159 15.59 0.54 23.45
C ASP A 159 16.03 1.67 24.41
N ASP A 160 15.78 1.50 25.72
CA ASP A 160 16.05 2.51 26.75
C ASP A 160 17.53 2.89 26.87
N ASP A 161 18.45 2.01 26.44
CA ASP A 161 19.90 2.25 26.41
C ASP A 161 20.39 2.84 25.07
N ASP A 162 19.45 3.34 24.24
CA ASP A 162 19.68 3.90 22.90
C ASP A 162 20.22 2.90 21.86
N LYS A 163 20.28 1.62 22.18
CA LYS A 163 20.56 0.61 21.18
C LYS A 163 19.38 0.38 20.27
N ILE A 164 19.68 0.01 19.05
CA ILE A 164 18.69 -0.20 18.00
C ILE A 164 18.65 -1.67 17.66
N TYR A 165 17.47 -2.25 17.76
CA TYR A 165 17.25 -3.66 17.46
C TYR A 165 16.22 -3.82 16.36
N ALA A 166 16.45 -4.81 15.49
CA ALA A 166 15.46 -5.30 14.54
C ALA A 166 15.08 -6.74 14.91
N VAL A 167 13.79 -7.03 14.86
CA VAL A 167 13.26 -8.38 14.73
C VAL A 167 12.84 -8.61 13.30
N HIS A 168 13.07 -9.80 12.74
CA HIS A 168 12.80 -10.09 11.34
C HIS A 168 12.67 -11.59 11.09
N GLY A 169 12.20 -11.97 9.92
CA GLY A 169 12.14 -13.36 9.49
C GLY A 169 10.76 -13.82 9.04
N TYR A 170 10.63 -15.10 8.77
CA TYR A 170 9.38 -15.77 8.46
C TYR A 170 9.27 -17.05 9.31
N ASP A 171 8.22 -17.16 10.14
CA ASP A 171 7.96 -18.25 11.08
C ASP A 171 9.02 -18.38 12.19
N GLU A 172 10.28 -18.16 11.90
CA GLU A 172 11.38 -18.04 12.85
C GLU A 172 11.73 -16.57 13.01
N VAL A 173 11.70 -16.07 14.26
CA VAL A 173 12.01 -14.67 14.54
C VAL A 173 13.44 -14.50 14.97
N HIS A 174 14.19 -13.74 14.22
CA HIS A 174 15.56 -13.34 14.53
C HIS A 174 15.57 -11.97 15.19
N LEU A 175 16.48 -11.77 16.13
CA LEU A 175 16.85 -10.48 16.69
C LEU A 175 18.24 -10.11 16.20
N ILE A 176 18.44 -8.88 15.74
CA ILE A 176 19.75 -8.35 15.37
C ILE A 176 19.91 -6.91 15.86
N GLN A 177 21.12 -6.54 16.30
CA GLN A 177 21.42 -5.18 16.71
C GLN A 177 22.01 -4.38 15.54
N LEU A 178 21.43 -3.19 15.28
CA LEU A 178 21.94 -2.24 14.30
C LEU A 178 23.00 -1.33 14.93
N LYS A 179 23.99 -0.93 14.15
CA LYS A 179 24.90 0.14 14.55
C LYS A 179 24.18 1.49 14.59
N PRO A 180 24.43 2.36 15.58
CA PRO A 180 23.69 3.60 15.76
C PRO A 180 23.86 4.61 14.62
N ASP A 181 24.93 4.48 13.83
CA ASP A 181 25.18 5.29 12.64
C ASP A 181 24.60 4.67 11.36
N PHE A 182 23.91 3.52 11.45
CA PHE A 182 23.37 2.77 10.33
C PHE A 182 24.42 2.36 9.27
N SER A 183 25.67 2.13 9.69
CA SER A 183 26.72 1.61 8.80
C SER A 183 26.68 0.09 8.63
N GLY A 184 25.75 -0.59 9.30
CA GLY A 184 25.59 -2.03 9.27
C GLY A 184 25.10 -2.57 10.62
N TYR A 185 25.35 -3.83 10.84
CA TYR A 185 24.93 -4.58 12.03
C TYR A 185 26.09 -4.79 13.01
N VAL A 186 25.76 -4.99 14.27
CA VAL A 186 26.75 -5.39 15.28
C VAL A 186 27.10 -6.86 15.04
N GLU A 187 28.37 -7.14 14.86
CA GLU A 187 28.85 -8.50 14.57
C GLU A 187 28.49 -9.48 15.69
N GLY A 188 28.00 -10.67 15.33
CA GLY A 188 27.60 -11.72 16.25
C GLY A 188 26.36 -11.41 17.10
N SER A 189 25.63 -10.33 16.81
CA SER A 189 24.41 -9.97 17.55
C SER A 189 23.16 -10.70 17.06
N GLU A 190 23.20 -11.31 15.88
CA GLU A 190 22.04 -12.02 15.35
C GLU A 190 21.77 -13.32 16.11
N LYS A 191 20.51 -13.49 16.54
CA LYS A 191 20.06 -14.66 17.31
C LYS A 191 18.64 -15.01 16.94
N VAL A 192 18.32 -16.30 16.93
CA VAL A 192 16.93 -16.77 16.92
C VAL A 192 16.36 -16.60 18.32
N ILE A 193 15.31 -15.79 18.45
CA ILE A 193 14.62 -15.53 19.72
C ILE A 193 13.28 -16.24 19.84
N ILE A 194 12.64 -16.56 18.70
CA ILE A 194 11.44 -17.40 18.65
C ILE A 194 11.66 -18.43 17.53
N PRO A 195 11.74 -19.73 17.88
CA PRO A 195 11.97 -20.78 16.88
C PRO A 195 10.72 -21.01 16.01
N LYS A 196 10.91 -21.71 14.91
CA LYS A 196 9.81 -22.14 14.00
C LYS A 196 8.71 -22.90 14.72
N GLY A 197 7.49 -22.80 14.18
CA GLY A 197 6.34 -23.51 14.70
C GLY A 197 5.60 -22.78 15.83
N ASN A 198 5.97 -21.54 16.12
CA ASN A 198 5.25 -20.67 17.06
C ASN A 198 4.25 -19.72 16.38
N ALA A 199 4.00 -19.94 15.09
CA ALA A 199 3.04 -19.21 14.27
C ALA A 199 3.28 -17.69 14.21
N MET A 200 4.55 -17.25 14.36
CA MET A 200 4.91 -15.83 14.33
C MET A 200 4.96 -15.26 12.91
N GLY A 201 4.92 -16.09 11.86
CA GLY A 201 4.78 -15.70 10.46
C GLY A 201 5.70 -14.55 10.04
N GLU A 202 5.12 -13.43 9.64
CA GLU A 202 5.80 -12.26 9.07
C GLU A 202 5.18 -10.94 9.54
N GLY A 203 5.65 -9.78 9.01
CA GLY A 203 5.07 -8.47 9.31
C GLY A 203 5.29 -8.02 10.75
N HIS A 204 6.53 -8.14 11.23
CA HIS A 204 6.84 -7.93 12.64
C HIS A 204 6.77 -6.46 13.05
N HIS A 205 6.11 -6.20 14.20
CA HIS A 205 6.11 -4.92 14.91
C HIS A 205 6.70 -5.13 16.30
N PHE A 206 7.68 -4.32 16.69
CA PHE A 206 8.47 -4.52 17.89
C PHE A 206 8.31 -3.36 18.88
N TYR A 207 7.92 -3.70 20.12
CA TYR A 207 7.60 -2.71 21.17
C TYR A 207 8.26 -3.07 22.49
N LYS A 208 8.49 -2.03 23.31
CA LYS A 208 8.73 -2.16 24.74
C LYS A 208 7.64 -1.40 25.48
N ILE A 209 6.82 -2.08 26.25
CA ILE A 209 5.64 -1.53 26.95
C ILE A 209 5.73 -2.02 28.41
N ASP A 210 5.72 -1.07 29.34
CA ASP A 210 5.82 -1.34 30.79
C ASP A 210 6.98 -2.29 31.16
N GLY A 211 8.13 -2.11 30.51
CA GLY A 211 9.33 -2.88 30.74
C GLY A 211 9.36 -4.26 30.10
N LYS A 212 8.30 -4.69 29.41
CA LYS A 212 8.23 -5.95 28.67
C LYS A 212 8.39 -5.73 27.17
N TYR A 213 8.92 -6.73 26.49
CA TYR A 213 9.09 -6.75 25.04
C TYR A 213 7.92 -7.48 24.39
N TYR A 214 7.36 -6.86 23.36
CA TYR A 214 6.24 -7.38 22.57
C TYR A 214 6.59 -7.41 21.09
N ILE A 215 6.31 -8.54 20.44
CA ILE A 215 6.43 -8.68 18.99
C ILE A 215 5.06 -9.06 18.45
N ILE A 216 4.48 -8.23 17.61
CA ILE A 216 3.23 -8.52 16.92
C ILE A 216 3.56 -8.93 15.48
N SER A 217 2.99 -10.04 15.02
CA SER A 217 3.25 -10.63 13.72
C SER A 217 1.99 -11.22 13.14
N ALA A 218 2.02 -11.56 11.86
CA ALA A 218 0.90 -12.20 11.17
C ALA A 218 1.27 -13.62 10.72
N ASP A 219 0.44 -14.57 11.08
CA ASP A 219 0.52 -15.94 10.60
C ASP A 219 -0.50 -16.17 9.47
N TYR A 220 -0.02 -16.55 8.29
CA TYR A 220 -0.87 -16.77 7.13
C TYR A 220 -1.60 -18.11 7.13
N ALA A 221 -1.02 -19.13 7.72
CA ALA A 221 -1.57 -20.46 7.64
C ALA A 221 -2.34 -20.85 8.92
N PRO A 222 -3.55 -21.40 8.83
CA PRO A 222 -4.33 -21.65 7.61
C PRO A 222 -5.22 -20.47 7.17
N VAL A 223 -5.39 -19.42 7.99
CA VAL A 223 -6.41 -18.38 7.76
C VAL A 223 -5.95 -16.96 8.06
N GLY A 224 -4.67 -16.71 8.25
CA GLY A 224 -4.16 -15.41 8.68
C GLY A 224 -4.65 -15.05 10.10
N ARG A 225 -3.73 -14.83 11.00
CA ARG A 225 -4.02 -14.44 12.39
C ARG A 225 -2.98 -13.46 12.83
N MET A 226 -3.35 -12.52 13.68
CA MET A 226 -2.34 -11.71 14.35
C MET A 226 -1.92 -12.40 15.64
N GLN A 227 -0.63 -12.64 15.75
CA GLN A 227 0.02 -13.22 16.91
C GLN A 227 0.75 -12.12 17.69
N CYS A 228 0.79 -12.27 19.00
CA CYS A 228 1.63 -11.44 19.85
C CYS A 228 2.56 -12.34 20.66
N ALA A 229 3.84 -12.07 20.63
CA ALA A 229 4.82 -12.66 21.50
C ALA A 229 5.22 -11.65 22.59
N ARG A 230 5.43 -12.12 23.82
CA ARG A 230 5.79 -11.28 24.98
C ARG A 230 6.91 -11.92 25.77
N ALA A 231 7.85 -11.11 26.27
CA ALA A 231 8.93 -11.53 27.17
C ALA A 231 9.31 -10.43 28.16
N ASP A 232 9.88 -10.83 29.31
CA ASP A 232 10.46 -9.89 30.28
C ASP A 232 11.87 -9.42 29.87
N LYS A 233 12.52 -10.14 28.96
CA LYS A 233 13.87 -9.83 28.47
C LYS A 233 13.89 -9.76 26.96
N LEU A 234 14.76 -8.93 26.41
CA LEU A 234 14.93 -8.73 24.98
C LEU A 234 15.12 -10.04 24.19
N GLU A 235 15.89 -10.97 24.73
CA GLU A 235 16.18 -12.26 24.08
C GLU A 235 15.19 -13.38 24.48
N GLY A 236 14.15 -13.05 25.23
CA GLY A 236 13.14 -14.02 25.69
C GLY A 236 13.44 -14.69 27.04
N PRO A 237 12.83 -15.84 27.34
CA PRO A 237 11.91 -16.59 26.44
C PRO A 237 10.61 -15.85 26.15
N TYR A 238 10.10 -16.00 24.95
CA TYR A 238 8.84 -15.40 24.51
C TYR A 238 7.69 -16.40 24.65
N GLU A 239 6.58 -15.93 25.23
CA GLU A 239 5.28 -16.58 25.19
C GLU A 239 4.49 -16.01 24.03
N THR A 240 3.61 -16.80 23.40
CA THR A 240 2.81 -16.36 22.23
C THR A 240 1.33 -16.56 22.43
N VAL A 241 0.52 -15.65 21.90
CA VAL A 241 -0.95 -15.73 21.91
C VAL A 241 -1.53 -15.14 20.62
N VAL A 242 -2.65 -15.69 20.18
CA VAL A 242 -3.43 -15.10 19.08
C VAL A 242 -4.20 -13.90 19.61
N ILE A 243 -3.96 -12.71 19.05
CA ILE A 243 -4.61 -11.46 19.46
C ILE A 243 -5.72 -11.00 18.50
N SER A 244 -5.70 -11.46 17.24
CA SER A 244 -6.77 -11.21 16.27
C SER A 244 -6.86 -12.36 15.29
N ASN A 245 -8.03 -13.00 15.18
CA ASN A 245 -8.27 -14.10 14.24
C ASN A 245 -9.65 -14.01 13.58
N ARG A 246 -10.34 -12.90 13.76
CA ARG A 246 -11.68 -12.67 13.26
C ARG A 246 -11.84 -11.21 12.85
N GLU A 247 -12.77 -10.99 11.95
CA GLU A 247 -13.22 -9.66 11.56
C GLU A 247 -14.74 -9.69 11.28
N THR A 248 -15.36 -8.54 11.05
CA THR A 248 -16.82 -8.45 10.90
C THR A 248 -17.28 -8.29 9.45
N MET A 249 -16.39 -8.27 8.48
CA MET A 249 -16.74 -8.15 7.05
C MET A 249 -17.04 -9.49 6.39
N GLY A 250 -16.80 -10.59 7.10
CA GLY A 250 -16.98 -11.92 6.59
C GLY A 250 -15.83 -12.40 5.71
N THR A 251 -15.91 -13.66 5.31
CA THR A 251 -14.90 -14.31 4.49
C THR A 251 -14.94 -13.78 3.07
N GLN A 252 -13.86 -13.20 2.60
CA GLN A 252 -13.65 -12.80 1.21
C GLN A 252 -13.11 -14.00 0.44
N ARG A 253 -13.87 -14.50 -0.55
CA ARG A 253 -13.43 -15.59 -1.43
C ARG A 253 -13.30 -15.07 -2.84
N GLY A 254 -12.14 -15.27 -3.45
CA GLY A 254 -11.84 -14.89 -4.82
C GLY A 254 -11.30 -16.05 -5.63
N TRP A 255 -11.08 -15.80 -6.90
CA TRP A 255 -10.36 -16.72 -7.77
C TRP A 255 -8.87 -16.51 -7.60
N TRP A 256 -8.11 -17.59 -7.61
CA TRP A 256 -6.66 -17.56 -7.58
C TRP A 256 -6.09 -17.81 -8.97
N THR A 257 -4.97 -17.17 -9.27
CA THR A 257 -4.20 -17.52 -10.46
C THR A 257 -3.38 -18.77 -10.18
N LYS A 258 -3.66 -19.85 -10.91
CA LYS A 258 -2.98 -21.13 -10.72
C LYS A 258 -1.54 -21.04 -11.28
N GLY A 259 -0.56 -21.42 -10.46
CA GLY A 259 0.84 -21.44 -10.86
C GLY A 259 1.51 -20.08 -11.00
N TYR A 260 0.82 -18.98 -10.71
CA TYR A 260 1.35 -17.62 -10.72
C TYR A 260 1.33 -17.05 -9.31
N GLY A 261 2.47 -17.03 -8.64
CA GLY A 261 2.65 -16.29 -7.40
C GLY A 261 2.87 -14.80 -7.66
N PHE A 262 2.94 -14.00 -6.61
CA PHE A 262 3.23 -12.55 -6.70
C PHE A 262 4.51 -12.21 -7.49
N TRP A 263 5.46 -13.12 -7.49
CA TRP A 263 6.79 -12.99 -8.07
C TRP A 263 7.02 -13.91 -9.26
N SER A 264 6.04 -14.70 -9.60
CA SER A 264 6.21 -15.59 -10.72
C SER A 264 6.23 -14.82 -12.02
N ASN A 265 6.88 -15.42 -13.00
CA ASN A 265 7.02 -14.90 -14.33
C ASN A 265 5.70 -14.32 -14.83
N ILE A 266 5.69 -13.02 -15.10
CA ILE A 266 4.56 -12.38 -15.77
C ILE A 266 4.41 -13.09 -17.11
N PRO A 267 3.24 -13.70 -17.40
CA PRO A 267 3.07 -14.42 -18.66
C PRO A 267 3.29 -13.47 -19.84
N ASN A 268 3.74 -14.00 -20.95
CA ASN A 268 3.84 -13.23 -22.18
C ASN A 268 2.45 -12.87 -22.71
N GLU A 269 2.35 -11.79 -23.48
CA GLU A 269 1.09 -11.44 -24.13
C GLU A 269 0.63 -12.60 -25.02
N GLY A 270 -0.62 -13.05 -24.79
CA GLY A 270 -1.20 -14.22 -25.50
C GLY A 270 -1.05 -15.56 -24.79
N GLU A 271 -0.27 -15.65 -23.72
CA GLU A 271 -0.27 -16.83 -22.86
C GLU A 271 -1.50 -16.85 -21.96
N ALA A 272 -2.15 -18.00 -21.85
CA ALA A 272 -3.33 -18.18 -21.04
C ALA A 272 -2.98 -18.21 -19.55
N MET A 273 -3.71 -17.46 -18.74
CA MET A 273 -3.67 -17.61 -17.28
C MET A 273 -4.72 -18.61 -16.84
N GLU A 274 -4.34 -19.55 -15.99
CA GLU A 274 -5.29 -20.46 -15.36
C GLU A 274 -5.76 -19.90 -14.02
N PHE A 275 -7.05 -20.08 -13.75
CA PHE A 275 -7.66 -19.68 -12.49
C PHE A 275 -8.26 -20.91 -11.78
N GLU A 276 -8.15 -20.93 -10.48
CA GLU A 276 -8.77 -21.97 -9.66
C GLU A 276 -9.72 -21.34 -8.62
N ARG A 277 -10.77 -22.08 -8.28
CA ARG A 277 -11.65 -21.69 -7.17
C ARG A 277 -10.93 -21.93 -5.85
N PRO A 278 -11.08 -21.02 -4.87
CA PRO A 278 -10.64 -21.32 -3.53
C PRO A 278 -11.38 -22.55 -3.01
N SER A 279 -10.66 -23.45 -2.35
CA SER A 279 -11.29 -24.61 -1.70
C SER A 279 -12.18 -24.15 -0.54
N GLU A 280 -13.24 -24.93 -0.23
CA GLU A 280 -14.13 -24.62 0.89
C GLU A 280 -13.41 -24.56 2.24
N ASN A 281 -12.30 -25.29 2.37
CA ASN A 281 -11.50 -25.42 3.59
C ASN A 281 -10.10 -24.81 3.47
N GLY A 282 -9.81 -24.06 2.41
CA GLY A 282 -8.48 -23.55 2.11
C GLY A 282 -8.39 -22.04 2.08
N PHE A 283 -7.27 -21.56 1.59
CA PHE A 283 -6.98 -20.16 1.34
C PHE A 283 -8.16 -19.41 0.75
N GLY A 284 -8.62 -18.38 1.42
CA GLY A 284 -9.76 -17.57 0.95
C GLY A 284 -10.57 -16.99 2.08
N ALA A 285 -10.37 -17.42 3.32
CA ALA A 285 -10.80 -16.69 4.49
C ALA A 285 -9.74 -15.60 4.71
N VAL A 286 -10.11 -14.36 4.48
CA VAL A 286 -9.20 -13.21 4.72
C VAL A 286 -9.53 -12.66 6.08
N THR A 287 -8.55 -12.71 6.98
CA THR A 287 -8.60 -12.07 8.29
C THR A 287 -7.66 -10.87 8.29
N LEU A 288 -7.69 -10.10 9.37
CA LEU A 288 -6.71 -9.05 9.59
C LEU A 288 -5.34 -9.67 9.79
N HIS A 289 -4.35 -9.10 9.12
CA HIS A 289 -2.96 -9.48 9.28
C HIS A 289 -2.04 -8.29 9.02
N GLN A 290 -0.77 -8.44 9.35
CA GLN A 290 0.27 -7.39 9.28
C GLN A 290 -0.22 -6.04 9.82
N GLY A 291 0.20 -5.77 11.03
CA GLY A 291 -0.13 -4.56 11.74
C GLY A 291 0.35 -4.61 13.16
N GLY A 292 0.07 -3.55 13.89
CA GLY A 292 0.54 -3.36 15.23
C GLY A 292 -0.45 -2.62 16.10
N ILE A 293 0.08 -2.00 17.14
CA ILE A 293 -0.70 -1.22 18.10
C ILE A 293 -0.11 0.16 18.29
N VAL A 294 -0.94 1.11 18.67
CA VAL A 294 -0.55 2.48 19.00
C VAL A 294 -1.32 2.95 20.22
N ASP A 295 -0.67 3.72 21.08
CA ASP A 295 -1.27 4.31 22.27
C ASP A 295 -1.93 5.65 21.97
N LEU A 296 -2.95 5.99 22.77
CA LEU A 296 -3.58 7.30 22.79
C LEU A 296 -3.12 8.12 24.01
N PRO A 297 -3.30 9.45 23.98
CA PRO A 297 -2.97 10.31 25.13
C PRO A 297 -3.72 9.97 26.41
N ASN A 298 -4.92 9.39 26.31
CA ASN A 298 -5.76 8.95 27.43
C ASN A 298 -5.39 7.59 28.01
N GLY A 299 -4.36 6.91 27.43
CA GLY A 299 -3.89 5.59 27.85
C GLY A 299 -4.59 4.41 27.19
N GLU A 300 -5.57 4.65 26.32
CA GLU A 300 -6.14 3.61 25.47
C GLU A 300 -5.12 3.16 24.40
N TRP A 301 -5.35 1.97 23.85
CA TRP A 301 -4.58 1.42 22.75
C TRP A 301 -5.49 1.06 21.59
N TRP A 302 -4.97 1.25 20.39
CA TRP A 302 -5.66 0.92 19.15
C TRP A 302 -4.79 0.08 18.24
N GLY A 303 -5.40 -0.90 17.62
CA GLY A 303 -4.75 -1.78 16.65
C GLY A 303 -4.97 -1.27 15.23
N PHE A 304 -3.92 -1.33 14.45
CA PHE A 304 -3.98 -1.12 13.01
C PHE A 304 -3.49 -2.38 12.29
N SER A 305 -4.05 -2.65 11.12
CA SER A 305 -3.74 -3.85 10.36
C SER A 305 -4.21 -3.70 8.93
N MET A 306 -4.03 -4.70 8.12
CA MET A 306 -4.62 -4.77 6.79
C MET A 306 -5.46 -6.02 6.60
N MET A 307 -6.31 -5.99 5.58
CA MET A 307 -7.06 -7.13 5.07
C MET A 307 -6.84 -7.23 3.55
N ASP A 308 -6.50 -8.41 3.06
CA ASP A 308 -6.40 -8.67 1.64
C ASP A 308 -7.80 -8.83 1.02
N VAL A 309 -8.24 -7.82 0.29
CA VAL A 309 -9.56 -7.76 -0.37
C VAL A 309 -9.42 -7.99 -1.88
N LYS A 310 -8.46 -8.82 -2.26
CA LYS A 310 -8.23 -9.27 -3.65
C LYS A 310 -8.09 -8.10 -4.63
N SER A 311 -9.03 -7.95 -5.56
CA SER A 311 -8.98 -6.92 -6.60
C SER A 311 -9.02 -5.47 -6.09
N ALA A 312 -9.47 -5.25 -4.85
CA ALA A 312 -9.43 -3.93 -4.21
C ALA A 312 -8.09 -3.65 -3.51
N GLY A 313 -7.21 -4.65 -3.44
CA GLY A 313 -5.92 -4.58 -2.76
C GLY A 313 -5.98 -4.92 -1.27
N ARG A 314 -4.94 -4.57 -0.55
CA ARG A 314 -4.82 -4.77 0.89
C ARG A 314 -5.24 -3.49 1.61
N LEU A 315 -6.39 -3.54 2.24
CA LEU A 315 -7.03 -2.35 2.82
C LEU A 315 -6.71 -2.22 4.30
N THR A 316 -6.47 -1.00 4.77
CA THR A 316 -6.10 -0.70 6.16
C THR A 316 -7.31 -0.70 7.07
N PHE A 317 -7.18 -1.31 8.24
CA PHE A 317 -8.20 -1.45 9.29
C PHE A 317 -7.74 -0.86 10.62
N LEU A 318 -8.70 -0.38 11.39
CA LEU A 318 -8.52 0.13 12.74
C LEU A 318 -9.41 -0.63 13.71
N SER A 319 -8.90 -0.97 14.88
CA SER A 319 -9.62 -1.73 15.91
C SER A 319 -9.31 -1.18 17.29
N PRO A 320 -10.28 -1.06 18.21
CA PRO A 320 -9.94 -0.91 19.62
C PRO A 320 -9.10 -2.12 20.09
N VAL A 321 -8.24 -1.88 21.07
CA VAL A 321 -7.45 -2.92 21.74
C VAL A 321 -7.89 -3.05 23.19
N THR A 322 -8.21 -4.27 23.58
CA THR A 322 -8.50 -4.61 24.97
C THR A 322 -7.31 -5.34 25.58
N TRP A 323 -6.68 -4.76 26.60
CA TRP A 323 -5.65 -5.41 27.38
C TRP A 323 -6.26 -6.42 28.36
N LYS A 324 -5.86 -7.69 28.26
CA LYS A 324 -6.28 -8.74 29.18
C LYS A 324 -5.08 -9.64 29.51
N ASP A 325 -4.82 -9.83 30.77
CA ASP A 325 -3.70 -10.62 31.28
C ASP A 325 -2.33 -10.19 30.69
N GLY A 326 -2.20 -8.88 30.37
CA GLY A 326 -1.03 -8.29 29.75
C GLY A 326 -0.89 -8.59 28.25
N TRP A 327 -1.98 -8.96 27.56
CA TRP A 327 -2.01 -9.19 26.12
C TRP A 327 -2.91 -8.18 25.41
N PRO A 328 -2.50 -7.60 24.28
CA PRO A 328 -3.24 -6.58 23.55
C PRO A 328 -4.20 -7.21 22.52
N TYR A 329 -5.32 -7.72 22.96
CA TYR A 329 -6.31 -8.30 22.05
C TYR A 329 -6.97 -7.22 21.20
N PHE A 330 -7.06 -7.44 19.91
CA PHE A 330 -7.93 -6.63 19.05
C PHE A 330 -9.39 -6.88 19.40
N GLY A 331 -10.21 -5.84 19.32
CA GLY A 331 -11.63 -5.92 19.63
C GLY A 331 -11.99 -5.48 21.06
N LEU A 332 -13.23 -5.73 21.41
CA LEU A 332 -13.87 -5.28 22.66
C LEU A 332 -13.76 -6.34 23.74
N GLU A 333 -13.87 -5.95 25.02
CA GLU A 333 -13.77 -6.83 26.17
C GLU A 333 -14.71 -8.05 26.07
N GLY A 334 -15.93 -7.86 25.59
CA GLY A 334 -16.90 -8.95 25.38
C GLY A 334 -16.67 -9.78 24.12
N ASN A 335 -15.71 -9.42 23.26
CA ASN A 335 -15.48 -10.07 21.98
C ASN A 335 -14.03 -9.96 21.51
N LEU A 336 -13.11 -10.47 22.32
CA LEU A 336 -11.68 -10.44 22.06
C LEU A 336 -11.30 -11.15 20.75
N GLY A 337 -10.32 -10.60 20.06
CA GLY A 337 -9.82 -11.13 18.80
C GLY A 337 -10.70 -10.83 17.58
N ARG A 338 -11.76 -10.03 17.74
CA ARG A 338 -12.65 -9.64 16.67
C ARG A 338 -12.74 -8.13 16.51
N SER A 339 -12.21 -7.60 15.43
CA SER A 339 -12.30 -6.17 15.11
C SER A 339 -13.70 -5.78 14.66
N PRO A 340 -14.31 -4.72 15.20
CA PRO A 340 -15.62 -4.25 14.76
C PRO A 340 -15.52 -3.60 13.37
N ARG A 341 -16.56 -3.77 12.55
CA ARG A 341 -16.65 -3.06 11.27
C ARG A 341 -16.91 -1.56 11.48
N THR A 342 -17.83 -1.25 12.39
CA THR A 342 -18.19 0.13 12.75
C THR A 342 -18.10 0.29 14.25
N TRP A 343 -17.44 1.35 14.71
CA TRP A 343 -17.29 1.65 16.13
C TRP A 343 -17.17 3.14 16.38
N PHE A 344 -17.11 3.53 17.62
CA PHE A 344 -16.77 4.91 18.02
C PHE A 344 -15.34 5.24 17.59
N LYS A 345 -15.13 6.47 17.19
CA LYS A 345 -13.79 6.98 16.88
C LYS A 345 -12.90 6.95 18.13
N PRO A 346 -11.57 6.76 17.97
CA PRO A 346 -10.62 6.88 19.06
C PRO A 346 -10.74 8.25 19.75
N ASP A 347 -10.75 8.26 21.09
CA ASP A 347 -10.67 9.50 21.86
C ASP A 347 -9.21 9.98 21.96
N THR A 348 -8.77 10.67 20.95
CA THR A 348 -7.41 11.24 20.89
C THR A 348 -7.30 12.61 21.59
N GLY A 349 -8.39 13.09 22.19
CA GLY A 349 -8.49 14.45 22.73
C GLY A 349 -8.57 15.54 21.65
N THR A 350 -8.78 15.14 20.39
CA THR A 350 -8.85 16.04 19.24
C THR A 350 -10.17 15.83 18.50
N ASP A 351 -10.99 16.86 18.45
CA ASP A 351 -12.20 16.84 17.63
C ASP A 351 -11.89 17.41 16.24
N ILE A 352 -11.94 16.57 15.23
CA ILE A 352 -11.67 16.94 13.85
C ILE A 352 -12.92 16.68 13.04
N ALA A 353 -13.34 17.69 12.29
CA ALA A 353 -14.34 17.48 11.24
C ALA A 353 -13.81 16.48 10.18
N PRO A 354 -14.70 15.67 9.58
CA PRO A 354 -14.31 14.78 8.51
C PRO A 354 -13.51 15.52 7.44
N LEU A 355 -12.33 14.99 7.10
CA LEU A 355 -11.52 15.56 6.04
C LEU A 355 -12.22 15.36 4.71
N THR A 356 -12.20 16.41 3.89
CA THR A 356 -12.59 16.26 2.48
C THR A 356 -11.60 15.32 1.82
N THR A 357 -12.14 14.30 1.18
CA THR A 357 -11.34 13.36 0.40
C THR A 357 -10.52 14.11 -0.64
N TYR A 358 -9.26 13.73 -0.79
CA TYR A 358 -8.41 14.36 -1.80
C TYR A 358 -8.90 14.05 -3.22
N GLN A 359 -8.88 15.11 -4.05
CA GLN A 359 -9.31 15.00 -5.44
C GLN A 359 -8.31 14.16 -6.23
N ARG A 360 -8.85 13.19 -6.95
CA ARG A 360 -8.07 12.29 -7.82
C ARG A 360 -7.99 12.76 -9.26
N ASP A 361 -8.81 13.75 -9.63
CA ASP A 361 -8.76 14.35 -10.95
C ASP A 361 -7.53 15.24 -11.10
N ASP A 362 -6.94 15.25 -12.28
CA ASP A 362 -5.84 16.13 -12.63
C ASP A 362 -6.00 16.66 -14.06
N ASP A 363 -6.06 17.95 -14.20
CA ASP A 363 -6.08 18.66 -15.48
C ASP A 363 -4.67 18.98 -15.99
N PHE A 364 -3.65 18.54 -15.26
CA PHE A 364 -2.23 18.77 -15.54
C PHE A 364 -1.87 20.25 -15.77
N SER A 365 -2.60 21.16 -15.14
CA SER A 365 -2.32 22.60 -15.20
C SER A 365 -1.09 23.02 -14.36
N SER A 366 -0.72 22.19 -13.37
CA SER A 366 0.48 22.36 -12.55
C SER A 366 1.74 21.91 -13.30
N ALA A 367 2.86 22.57 -13.00
CA ALA A 367 4.18 22.14 -13.49
C ALA A 367 4.75 20.93 -12.73
N LYS A 368 4.03 20.43 -11.70
CA LYS A 368 4.40 19.26 -10.91
C LYS A 368 3.21 18.29 -10.86
N LEU A 369 3.50 17.00 -10.88
CA LEU A 369 2.49 15.98 -10.63
C LEU A 369 1.91 16.12 -9.22
N LYS A 370 0.61 15.90 -9.10
CA LYS A 370 -0.04 15.78 -7.78
C LYS A 370 0.44 14.52 -7.06
N PRO A 371 0.38 14.48 -5.71
CA PRO A 371 0.80 13.31 -4.91
C PRO A 371 0.03 12.01 -5.19
N ILE A 372 -1.11 12.10 -5.84
CA ILE A 372 -1.91 10.93 -6.27
C ILE A 372 -1.22 10.08 -7.33
N TRP A 373 -0.21 10.63 -8.02
CA TRP A 373 0.47 9.98 -9.13
C TRP A 373 1.74 9.27 -8.71
N GLN A 374 1.89 8.05 -9.20
CA GLN A 374 3.10 7.25 -9.08
C GLN A 374 3.44 6.64 -10.44
N TRP A 375 4.70 6.52 -10.75
CA TRP A 375 5.19 5.83 -11.94
C TRP A 375 5.30 4.32 -11.68
N ASN A 376 4.94 3.53 -12.66
CA ASN A 376 5.36 2.13 -12.72
C ASN A 376 6.88 2.08 -12.91
N HIS A 377 7.64 1.83 -11.83
CA HIS A 377 9.10 1.92 -11.78
C HIS A 377 9.66 3.35 -11.96
N ILE A 378 10.98 3.49 -12.07
CA ILE A 378 11.63 4.79 -12.28
C ILE A 378 11.37 5.27 -13.72
N PRO A 379 10.79 6.47 -13.90
CA PRO A 379 10.50 6.99 -15.22
C PRO A 379 11.75 7.45 -15.95
N VAL A 380 11.69 7.43 -17.28
CA VAL A 380 12.65 8.10 -18.16
C VAL A 380 12.29 9.57 -18.24
N ASP A 381 12.94 10.43 -17.44
CA ASP A 381 12.56 11.84 -17.24
C ASP A 381 12.46 12.66 -18.54
N LYS A 382 13.34 12.42 -19.49
CA LYS A 382 13.34 13.13 -20.80
C LYS A 382 12.18 12.70 -21.72
N LYS A 383 11.32 11.78 -21.27
CA LYS A 383 10.25 11.18 -22.06
C LYS A 383 8.86 11.48 -21.52
N TRP A 384 8.76 12.45 -20.61
CA TRP A 384 7.49 13.01 -20.16
C TRP A 384 7.65 14.48 -19.78
N SER A 385 6.56 15.26 -19.81
CA SER A 385 6.60 16.67 -19.46
C SER A 385 5.22 17.22 -19.12
N LEU A 386 5.17 18.12 -18.13
CA LEU A 386 4.01 18.98 -17.79
C LEU A 386 4.18 20.40 -18.33
N THR A 387 5.35 20.73 -18.87
CA THR A 387 5.70 22.09 -19.30
C THR A 387 5.90 22.24 -20.80
N GLU A 388 6.12 21.16 -21.54
CA GLU A 388 6.24 21.15 -23.00
C GLU A 388 4.98 21.71 -23.69
N LYS A 389 3.82 21.43 -23.09
CA LYS A 389 2.53 22.04 -23.44
C LYS A 389 1.71 22.24 -22.16
N LYS A 390 1.32 23.48 -21.88
CA LYS A 390 0.56 23.81 -20.67
C LYS A 390 -0.80 23.10 -20.65
N GLY A 391 -1.20 22.61 -19.48
CA GLY A 391 -2.51 21.99 -19.25
C GLY A 391 -2.63 20.58 -19.85
N VAL A 392 -1.51 19.91 -20.09
CA VAL A 392 -1.50 18.50 -20.52
C VAL A 392 -0.26 17.79 -19.97
N LEU A 393 -0.41 16.52 -19.67
CA LEU A 393 0.72 15.61 -19.50
C LEU A 393 1.15 15.12 -20.90
N ARG A 394 2.38 15.38 -21.28
CA ARG A 394 2.98 14.80 -22.49
C ARG A 394 3.78 13.56 -22.13
N LEU A 395 3.43 12.45 -22.77
CA LEU A 395 4.20 11.22 -22.73
C LEU A 395 4.78 10.96 -24.11
N HIS A 396 6.09 10.68 -24.19
CA HIS A 396 6.75 10.25 -25.41
C HIS A 396 6.82 8.73 -25.42
N THR A 397 6.36 8.11 -26.48
CA THR A 397 6.34 6.65 -26.63
C THR A 397 7.72 6.04 -26.50
N LEU A 398 7.80 4.90 -25.86
CA LEU A 398 8.99 4.11 -25.64
C LEU A 398 8.71 2.66 -26.01
N PRO A 399 9.69 1.92 -26.54
CA PRO A 399 9.52 0.50 -26.82
C PRO A 399 9.20 -0.27 -25.54
N ALA A 400 8.25 -1.20 -25.62
CA ALA A 400 7.92 -2.11 -24.55
C ALA A 400 7.49 -3.47 -25.12
N LYS A 401 7.84 -4.55 -24.42
CA LYS A 401 7.44 -5.92 -24.77
C LYS A 401 5.91 -6.09 -24.62
N ASN A 402 5.36 -5.55 -23.57
CA ASN A 402 3.93 -5.52 -23.26
C ASN A 402 3.65 -4.41 -22.24
N PHE A 403 2.40 -4.28 -21.79
CA PHE A 403 1.98 -3.22 -20.89
C PHE A 403 2.72 -3.21 -19.54
N MET A 404 3.07 -4.38 -18.98
CA MET A 404 3.79 -4.46 -17.69
C MET A 404 5.17 -3.81 -17.75
N TYR A 405 5.83 -3.87 -18.92
CA TYR A 405 7.16 -3.31 -19.17
C TYR A 405 7.11 -1.93 -19.86
N ALA A 406 5.93 -1.35 -19.99
CA ALA A 406 5.79 -0.02 -20.59
C ALA A 406 6.34 1.05 -19.65
N LYS A 407 7.51 1.60 -20.01
CA LYS A 407 8.15 2.71 -19.29
C LYS A 407 7.25 3.95 -19.35
N ASN A 408 7.33 4.77 -18.30
CA ASN A 408 6.53 5.98 -18.15
C ASN A 408 5.01 5.71 -18.12
N THR A 409 4.60 4.55 -17.61
CA THR A 409 3.21 4.31 -17.23
C THR A 409 2.94 5.06 -15.92
N LEU A 410 2.13 6.11 -16.00
CA LEU A 410 1.72 6.90 -14.84
C LEU A 410 0.46 6.29 -14.24
N THR A 411 0.48 6.05 -12.95
CA THR A 411 -0.55 5.29 -12.24
C THR A 411 -1.14 6.06 -11.07
N GLN A 412 -2.35 5.72 -10.70
CA GLN A 412 -2.95 5.99 -9.40
C GLN A 412 -3.31 4.66 -8.74
N ARG A 413 -3.37 4.62 -7.41
CA ARG A 413 -3.95 3.48 -6.71
C ARG A 413 -5.39 3.31 -7.15
N ALA A 414 -5.79 2.08 -7.43
CA ALA A 414 -7.21 1.78 -7.65
C ALA A 414 -8.00 2.02 -6.36
N ILE A 415 -9.21 2.50 -6.49
CA ILE A 415 -10.13 2.70 -5.36
C ILE A 415 -11.33 1.77 -5.50
N GLY A 416 -11.73 1.22 -4.37
CA GLY A 416 -12.93 0.40 -4.27
C GLY A 416 -14.09 1.15 -3.61
N PRO A 417 -15.24 0.48 -3.41
CA PRO A 417 -15.60 -0.82 -4.01
C PRO A 417 -15.92 -0.72 -5.51
N GLU A 418 -16.26 0.46 -5.99
CA GLU A 418 -16.53 0.78 -7.40
C GLU A 418 -15.77 2.04 -7.79
N SER A 419 -15.24 2.04 -9.00
CA SER A 419 -14.55 3.22 -9.52
C SER A 419 -14.67 3.33 -11.03
N SER A 420 -14.53 4.55 -11.52
CA SER A 420 -14.43 4.84 -12.93
C SER A 420 -13.24 5.77 -13.19
N ALA A 421 -12.62 5.62 -14.35
CA ALA A 421 -11.54 6.49 -14.78
C ALA A 421 -11.84 6.98 -16.21
N THR A 422 -11.57 8.26 -16.45
CA THR A 422 -11.72 8.88 -17.77
C THR A 422 -10.44 9.62 -18.11
N VAL A 423 -9.98 9.47 -19.34
CA VAL A 423 -8.83 10.22 -19.86
C VAL A 423 -9.18 10.85 -21.19
N GLU A 424 -8.83 12.11 -21.37
CA GLU A 424 -8.80 12.76 -22.67
C GLU A 424 -7.42 12.57 -23.30
N LEU A 425 -7.39 11.94 -24.47
CA LEU A 425 -6.14 11.54 -25.14
C LEU A 425 -6.03 12.22 -26.51
N ASN A 426 -4.93 12.94 -26.74
CA ASN A 426 -4.54 13.41 -28.05
C ASN A 426 -3.50 12.47 -28.68
N ALA A 427 -3.97 11.60 -29.57
CA ALA A 427 -3.17 10.56 -30.23
C ALA A 427 -2.56 10.98 -31.58
N LYS A 428 -2.78 12.23 -32.04
CA LYS A 428 -2.41 12.68 -33.42
C LYS A 428 -0.94 12.49 -33.77
N SER A 429 -0.05 12.52 -32.79
CA SER A 429 1.41 12.40 -32.97
C SER A 429 1.93 10.97 -32.88
N LEU A 430 1.09 9.97 -32.63
CA LEU A 430 1.49 8.57 -32.60
C LEU A 430 1.98 8.12 -33.94
N LYS A 431 3.09 7.37 -33.94
CA LYS A 431 3.68 6.73 -35.12
C LYS A 431 3.19 5.29 -35.24
N LYS A 432 3.36 4.67 -36.40
CA LYS A 432 3.04 3.26 -36.63
C LYS A 432 3.59 2.37 -35.51
N GLY A 433 2.72 1.57 -34.91
CA GLY A 433 3.02 0.68 -33.80
C GLY A 433 2.89 1.31 -32.42
N ASP A 434 2.79 2.63 -32.31
CA ASP A 434 2.57 3.29 -31.02
C ASP A 434 1.17 3.00 -30.47
N VAL A 435 1.08 2.88 -29.16
CA VAL A 435 -0.14 2.68 -28.38
C VAL A 435 -0.20 3.71 -27.26
N ALA A 436 -1.36 4.31 -27.05
CA ALA A 436 -1.60 5.16 -25.89
C ALA A 436 -3.05 5.00 -25.41
N GLY A 437 -3.26 4.97 -24.11
CA GLY A 437 -4.59 4.72 -23.55
C GLY A 437 -4.63 4.70 -22.05
N LEU A 438 -5.67 4.06 -21.53
CA LEU A 438 -5.93 3.86 -20.11
C LEU A 438 -5.94 2.37 -19.81
N GLY A 439 -5.35 1.96 -18.67
CA GLY A 439 -5.31 0.57 -18.29
C GLY A 439 -5.45 0.33 -16.78
N LEU A 440 -5.82 -0.90 -16.45
CA LEU A 440 -5.72 -1.46 -15.11
C LEU A 440 -4.41 -2.24 -15.06
N LEU A 441 -3.41 -1.69 -14.38
CA LEU A 441 -2.09 -2.31 -14.24
C LEU A 441 -2.11 -3.29 -13.07
N ASN A 442 -2.22 -4.56 -13.38
CA ASN A 442 -2.15 -5.67 -12.45
C ASN A 442 -1.76 -6.95 -13.22
N VAL A 443 -1.75 -8.08 -12.55
CA VAL A 443 -1.66 -9.41 -13.18
C VAL A 443 -2.94 -10.17 -12.82
N PRO A 444 -3.86 -10.32 -13.76
CA PRO A 444 -3.88 -9.88 -15.16
C PRO A 444 -4.07 -8.36 -15.35
N TYR A 445 -3.73 -7.82 -16.49
CA TYR A 445 -3.96 -6.42 -16.84
C TYR A 445 -5.00 -6.24 -17.92
N TYR A 446 -5.56 -5.04 -17.96
CA TYR A 446 -6.51 -4.61 -19.00
C TYR A 446 -6.11 -3.23 -19.50
N TRP A 447 -6.28 -2.97 -20.78
CA TRP A 447 -6.17 -1.61 -21.29
C TRP A 447 -7.12 -1.37 -22.48
N ILE A 448 -7.51 -0.12 -22.62
CA ILE A 448 -8.21 0.42 -23.81
C ILE A 448 -7.43 1.62 -24.32
N GLY A 449 -7.19 1.69 -25.62
CA GLY A 449 -6.37 2.77 -26.16
C GLY A 449 -6.39 2.85 -27.68
N VAL A 450 -5.74 3.88 -28.16
CA VAL A 450 -5.55 4.16 -29.59
C VAL A 450 -4.24 3.54 -30.05
N VAL A 451 -4.30 2.76 -31.11
CA VAL A 451 -3.14 2.16 -31.79
C VAL A 451 -3.00 2.83 -33.16
N ARG A 452 -1.79 3.26 -33.51
CA ARG A 452 -1.50 3.76 -34.84
C ARG A 452 -1.06 2.60 -35.75
N THR A 453 -1.82 2.34 -36.81
CA THR A 453 -1.54 1.35 -37.86
C THR A 453 -1.18 2.02 -39.18
N ASP A 454 -0.86 1.25 -40.21
CA ASP A 454 -0.66 1.74 -41.58
C ASP A 454 -1.94 2.36 -42.15
N GLU A 455 -3.10 1.82 -41.78
CA GLU A 455 -4.41 2.26 -42.31
C GLU A 455 -4.98 3.45 -41.53
N GLY A 456 -4.36 3.85 -40.40
CA GLY A 456 -4.87 4.94 -39.57
C GLY A 456 -4.81 4.65 -38.07
N PHE A 457 -5.76 5.22 -37.34
CA PHE A 457 -5.95 4.98 -35.91
C PHE A 457 -7.05 3.95 -35.69
N ILE A 458 -6.82 3.02 -34.79
CA ILE A 458 -7.83 2.07 -34.34
C ILE A 458 -7.97 2.17 -32.83
N LEU A 459 -9.18 1.99 -32.32
CA LEU A 459 -9.42 1.77 -30.90
C LEU A 459 -9.27 0.27 -30.62
N ARG A 460 -8.44 -0.08 -29.66
CA ARG A 460 -8.21 -1.47 -29.26
C ARG A 460 -8.43 -1.59 -27.77
N SER A 461 -9.07 -2.67 -27.33
CA SER A 461 -9.06 -3.11 -25.95
C SER A 461 -8.38 -4.46 -25.84
N VAL A 462 -7.57 -4.64 -24.78
CA VAL A 462 -6.86 -5.89 -24.48
C VAL A 462 -7.23 -6.30 -23.07
N SER A 463 -7.69 -7.54 -22.97
CA SER A 463 -7.84 -8.26 -21.72
C SER A 463 -6.78 -9.33 -21.67
N TYR A 464 -5.87 -9.22 -20.73
CA TYR A 464 -4.79 -10.19 -20.55
C TYR A 464 -5.21 -11.33 -19.62
N THR A 465 -6.45 -11.80 -19.73
CA THR A 465 -6.96 -12.95 -18.97
C THR A 465 -7.10 -14.20 -19.80
N HIS A 466 -7.41 -14.05 -21.08
CA HIS A 466 -7.55 -15.12 -22.06
C HIS A 466 -7.71 -14.58 -23.48
N LEU A 467 -6.92 -15.13 -24.41
CA LEU A 467 -7.25 -15.38 -25.81
C LEU A 467 -8.09 -14.32 -26.54
N ARG A 468 -7.41 -13.51 -27.32
CA ARG A 468 -7.87 -12.61 -28.37
C ARG A 468 -8.23 -11.19 -27.91
N ALA A 469 -7.39 -10.28 -28.38
CA ALA A 469 -7.78 -8.89 -28.49
C ALA A 469 -9.09 -8.79 -29.32
N HIS A 470 -10.13 -8.26 -28.71
CA HIS A 470 -11.32 -7.85 -29.47
C HIS A 470 -11.01 -6.49 -30.09
N GLU A 471 -10.75 -6.50 -31.39
CA GLU A 471 -10.62 -5.27 -32.16
C GLU A 471 -12.02 -4.74 -32.48
N THR A 472 -12.38 -3.59 -31.94
CA THR A 472 -13.52 -2.81 -32.43
C THR A 472 -12.99 -1.72 -33.33
N LYS A 473 -13.33 -1.79 -34.64
CA LYS A 473 -13.08 -0.66 -35.56
C LYS A 473 -14.06 0.45 -35.19
N ALA A 474 -13.60 1.48 -34.51
CA ALA A 474 -14.32 2.73 -34.40
C ALA A 474 -13.78 3.70 -35.47
N ASN A 475 -14.66 4.27 -36.27
CA ASN A 475 -14.31 5.39 -37.10
C ASN A 475 -14.14 6.62 -36.20
N LEU A 476 -12.89 7.01 -35.97
CA LEU A 476 -12.50 8.24 -35.29
C LEU A 476 -12.43 9.39 -36.28
#